data_355cd001860826f2e892dc963f49ecfc
#
_entry.id   355cd001860826f2e892dc963f49ecfc
#
_cell.length_a   1.000
_cell.length_b   1.000
_cell.length_c   1.000
_cell.angle_alpha   90.00
_cell.angle_beta   90.00
_cell.angle_gamma   90.00
#
_symmetry.space_group_name_H-M   'P 1'
#
loop_
_entity.id
_entity.type
_entity.pdbx_description
1 polymer ?
#
loop_
_entity_poly.entity_id
_entity_poly.type
_entity_poly.pdbx_seq_one_letter_code
_entity_poly.pdbx_strand_id
1 'polypeptide(L)'
;MKTSAIVGIILAGGTGSRLLPCTKVTNKHLLPIGEMPMIFYPLKKLVGAGITDILIVTGTEHMGDFISLLGSGKDFGCRLTYRVQDEAGGIAQALALAERFANGQPMCVILGDNIFEDSIEGMITDFTNDPDKAHIMLKEVADAERFGVAVISGDQITQIIEKPMEPPTNFAVTGIYCYPGDVFDIIKGLKPSARNELEITDVNNAYIAVSRLGFSHFKGYWSDAGTFPSLAKANELVTLSAPHF
;
A
#
# COMPACT_ATOMS: atom_id res chain seq x y z
N MET A 1 -24.98 -9.87 -11.93
CA MET A 1 -23.91 -8.90 -12.26
C MET A 1 -22.59 -9.64 -12.16
N LYS A 2 -21.73 -9.63 -13.19
CA LYS A 2 -20.36 -10.12 -13.03
C LYS A 2 -19.68 -9.19 -12.03
N THR A 3 -19.32 -9.67 -10.86
CA THR A 3 -18.39 -8.97 -9.98
C THR A 3 -17.15 -8.63 -10.81
N SER A 4 -16.88 -7.34 -11.00
CA SER A 4 -15.68 -6.89 -11.69
C SER A 4 -14.49 -7.46 -10.92
N ALA A 5 -13.57 -8.14 -11.59
CA ALA A 5 -12.39 -8.69 -10.92
C ALA A 5 -11.56 -7.55 -10.33
N ILE A 6 -11.20 -7.66 -9.05
CA ILE A 6 -10.31 -6.71 -8.38
C ILE A 6 -8.90 -6.92 -8.93
N VAL A 7 -8.22 -5.85 -9.33
CA VAL A 7 -6.81 -5.89 -9.71
C VAL A 7 -5.90 -5.51 -8.55
N GLY A 8 -4.70 -6.06 -8.53
CA GLY A 8 -3.68 -5.75 -7.52
C GLY A 8 -2.72 -4.66 -7.99
N ILE A 9 -2.36 -3.74 -7.09
CA ILE A 9 -1.35 -2.71 -7.35
C ILE A 9 -0.33 -2.76 -6.21
N ILE A 10 0.94 -2.96 -6.55
CA ILE A 10 2.04 -2.84 -5.57
C ILE A 10 2.85 -1.60 -5.91
N LEU A 11 2.92 -0.66 -4.97
CA LEU A 11 3.71 0.55 -5.12
C LEU A 11 5.08 0.35 -4.48
N ALA A 12 6.08 0.14 -5.31
CA ALA A 12 7.46 -0.16 -4.95
C ALA A 12 8.45 0.92 -5.45
N GLY A 13 7.95 2.13 -5.67
CA GLY A 13 8.75 3.30 -5.99
C GLY A 13 9.48 3.86 -4.76
N GLY A 14 10.16 4.97 -4.93
CA GLY A 14 10.90 5.66 -3.89
C GLY A 14 12.38 5.26 -3.84
N THR A 15 13.21 6.22 -3.44
CA THR A 15 14.67 6.12 -3.50
C THR A 15 15.29 5.28 -2.38
N GLY A 16 14.52 4.94 -1.32
CA GLY A 16 15.04 4.21 -0.17
C GLY A 16 16.13 4.94 0.60
N SER A 17 16.21 6.28 0.52
CA SER A 17 17.29 7.11 1.09
C SER A 17 17.51 6.89 2.60
N ARG A 18 16.46 6.56 3.35
CA ARG A 18 16.52 6.25 4.79
C ARG A 18 17.20 4.91 5.12
N LEU A 19 17.45 4.07 4.11
CA LEU A 19 18.14 2.78 4.22
C LEU A 19 19.53 2.81 3.56
N LEU A 20 20.07 3.99 3.25
CA LEU A 20 21.47 4.12 2.85
C LEU A 20 22.40 3.66 3.99
N PRO A 21 23.53 2.96 3.65
CA PRO A 21 24.05 2.72 2.31
C PRO A 21 23.48 1.46 1.60
N CYS A 22 22.63 0.65 2.24
CA CYS A 22 22.13 -0.61 1.66
C CYS A 22 21.44 -0.37 0.31
N THR A 23 20.65 0.70 0.21
CA THR A 23 19.92 1.06 -1.01
C THR A 23 20.73 1.81 -2.06
N LYS A 24 22.06 1.89 -1.89
CA LYS A 24 22.96 2.46 -2.90
C LYS A 24 23.11 1.57 -4.13
N VAL A 25 22.90 0.27 -3.97
CA VAL A 25 23.15 -0.76 -5.00
C VAL A 25 21.94 -1.65 -5.26
N THR A 26 20.81 -1.41 -4.57
CA THR A 26 19.56 -2.17 -4.74
C THR A 26 18.35 -1.34 -4.30
N ASN A 27 17.18 -1.73 -4.76
CA ASN A 27 15.92 -1.14 -4.27
C ASN A 27 15.59 -1.66 -2.85
N LYS A 28 15.01 -0.80 -2.00
CA LYS A 28 14.64 -1.19 -0.62
C LYS A 28 13.72 -2.42 -0.58
N HIS A 29 12.80 -2.56 -1.53
CA HIS A 29 11.85 -3.66 -1.59
C HIS A 29 12.48 -5.01 -1.98
N LEU A 30 13.74 -5.00 -2.39
CA LEU A 30 14.54 -6.20 -2.67
C LEU A 30 15.39 -6.63 -1.48
N LEU A 31 15.46 -5.80 -0.42
CA LEU A 31 16.14 -6.16 0.82
C LEU A 31 15.39 -7.31 1.51
N PRO A 32 16.12 -8.22 2.19
CA PRO A 32 15.51 -9.36 2.85
C PRO A 32 14.72 -8.95 4.11
N ILE A 33 13.59 -9.58 4.28
CA ILE A 33 12.82 -9.65 5.53
C ILE A 33 12.64 -11.13 5.84
N GLY A 34 13.19 -11.60 6.96
CA GLY A 34 13.31 -13.03 7.19
C GLY A 34 14.07 -13.72 6.05
N GLU A 35 13.46 -14.73 5.45
CA GLU A 35 14.06 -15.54 4.35
C GLU A 35 13.63 -15.08 2.95
N MET A 36 12.88 -13.96 2.82
CA MET A 36 12.31 -13.53 1.55
C MET A 36 12.62 -12.06 1.26
N PRO A 37 12.77 -11.67 -0.02
CA PRO A 37 12.75 -10.27 -0.42
C PRO A 37 11.46 -9.57 0.05
N MET A 38 11.57 -8.34 0.53
CA MET A 38 10.45 -7.54 1.06
C MET A 38 9.23 -7.52 0.13
N ILE A 39 9.44 -7.40 -1.19
CA ILE A 39 8.37 -7.34 -2.20
C ILE A 39 7.51 -8.62 -2.25
N PHE A 40 8.00 -9.77 -1.77
CA PHE A 40 7.24 -11.01 -1.76
C PHE A 40 6.05 -10.96 -0.81
N TYR A 41 6.13 -10.19 0.27
CA TYR A 41 5.06 -10.07 1.26
C TYR A 41 3.78 -9.48 0.65
N PRO A 42 3.78 -8.25 0.10
CA PRO A 42 2.59 -7.70 -0.54
C PRO A 42 2.12 -8.55 -1.74
N LEU A 43 3.05 -9.13 -2.51
CA LEU A 43 2.69 -10.00 -3.63
C LEU A 43 1.93 -11.24 -3.17
N LYS A 44 2.43 -11.96 -2.17
CA LYS A 44 1.76 -13.15 -1.63
C LYS A 44 0.43 -12.81 -0.96
N LYS A 45 0.29 -11.64 -0.30
CA LYS A 45 -0.97 -11.17 0.27
C LYS A 45 -2.06 -10.98 -0.79
N LEU A 46 -1.71 -10.36 -1.92
CA LEU A 46 -2.64 -10.21 -3.04
C LEU A 46 -3.03 -11.55 -3.63
N VAL A 47 -2.05 -12.42 -3.90
CA VAL A 47 -2.30 -13.74 -4.48
C VAL A 47 -3.13 -14.62 -3.52
N GLY A 48 -2.82 -14.62 -2.23
CA GLY A 48 -3.58 -15.34 -1.22
C GLY A 48 -5.05 -14.90 -1.14
N ALA A 49 -5.32 -13.60 -1.35
CA ALA A 49 -6.68 -13.08 -1.47
C ALA A 49 -7.34 -13.31 -2.84
N GLY A 50 -6.74 -14.12 -3.71
CA GLY A 50 -7.26 -14.44 -5.04
C GLY A 50 -7.07 -13.36 -6.10
N ILE A 51 -6.29 -12.32 -5.82
CA ILE A 51 -5.98 -11.23 -6.77
C ILE A 51 -4.74 -11.61 -7.56
N THR A 52 -4.93 -11.99 -8.83
CA THR A 52 -3.88 -12.59 -9.66
C THR A 52 -3.46 -11.73 -10.85
N ASP A 53 -4.13 -10.63 -11.13
CA ASP A 53 -3.69 -9.64 -12.12
C ASP A 53 -3.10 -8.44 -11.38
N ILE A 54 -1.78 -8.29 -11.41
CA ILE A 54 -1.06 -7.40 -10.50
C ILE A 54 -0.11 -6.49 -11.28
N LEU A 55 -0.20 -5.18 -11.01
CA LEU A 55 0.75 -4.19 -11.48
C LEU A 55 1.75 -3.86 -10.37
N ILE A 56 3.04 -3.87 -10.71
CA ILE A 56 4.12 -3.35 -9.87
C ILE A 56 4.57 -2.02 -10.43
N VAL A 57 4.47 -0.96 -9.63
CA VAL A 57 5.01 0.36 -9.94
C VAL A 57 6.33 0.55 -9.20
N THR A 58 7.42 0.76 -9.91
CA THR A 58 8.76 0.92 -9.34
C THR A 58 9.47 2.14 -9.94
N GLY A 59 10.57 2.58 -9.34
CA GLY A 59 11.42 3.63 -9.91
C GLY A 59 12.24 3.11 -11.11
N THR A 60 12.91 4.03 -11.82
CA THR A 60 13.68 3.76 -13.02
C THR A 60 14.90 2.86 -12.78
N GLU A 61 15.62 3.08 -11.67
CA GLU A 61 16.97 2.52 -11.45
C GLU A 61 17.00 0.99 -11.29
N HIS A 62 15.92 0.38 -10.74
CA HIS A 62 15.91 -1.03 -10.35
C HIS A 62 14.80 -1.86 -11.01
N MET A 63 14.16 -1.37 -12.05
CA MET A 63 13.12 -2.09 -12.79
C MET A 63 13.62 -3.47 -13.26
N GLY A 64 14.83 -3.54 -13.78
CA GLY A 64 15.45 -4.78 -14.26
C GLY A 64 15.60 -5.83 -13.17
N ASP A 65 15.92 -5.42 -11.93
CA ASP A 65 16.08 -6.31 -10.79
C ASP A 65 14.73 -6.94 -10.38
N PHE A 66 13.64 -6.14 -10.39
CA PHE A 66 12.28 -6.67 -10.16
C PHE A 66 11.88 -7.68 -11.23
N ILE A 67 12.12 -7.38 -12.51
CA ILE A 67 11.80 -8.30 -13.61
C ILE A 67 12.62 -9.59 -13.49
N SER A 68 13.90 -9.48 -13.16
CA SER A 68 14.79 -10.65 -12.98
C SER A 68 14.34 -11.53 -11.81
N LEU A 69 13.85 -10.94 -10.72
CA LEU A 69 13.42 -11.65 -9.52
C LEU A 69 12.02 -12.26 -9.67
N LEU A 70 11.07 -11.54 -10.25
CA LEU A 70 9.64 -11.89 -10.23
C LEU A 70 9.14 -12.47 -11.57
N GLY A 71 9.86 -12.21 -12.66
CA GLY A 71 9.50 -12.66 -14.01
C GLY A 71 8.10 -12.18 -14.41
N SER A 72 7.33 -13.08 -15.01
CA SER A 72 5.93 -12.83 -15.38
C SER A 72 4.93 -13.04 -14.23
N GLY A 73 5.40 -13.45 -13.05
CA GLY A 73 4.55 -13.82 -11.92
C GLY A 73 4.11 -15.29 -11.91
N LYS A 74 4.52 -16.08 -12.92
CA LYS A 74 4.11 -17.48 -13.06
C LYS A 74 4.42 -18.31 -11.81
N ASP A 75 5.59 -18.11 -11.22
CA ASP A 75 6.05 -18.86 -10.04
C ASP A 75 5.28 -18.51 -8.77
N PHE A 76 4.54 -17.39 -8.80
CA PHE A 76 3.66 -16.93 -7.73
C PHE A 76 2.18 -17.21 -8.00
N GLY A 77 1.84 -17.83 -9.13
CA GLY A 77 0.45 -18.11 -9.53
C GLY A 77 -0.34 -16.85 -9.96
N CYS A 78 0.36 -15.82 -10.44
CA CYS A 78 -0.25 -14.56 -10.86
C CYS A 78 0.32 -14.10 -12.22
N ARG A 79 -0.22 -12.99 -12.73
CA ARG A 79 0.27 -12.28 -13.91
C ARG A 79 0.77 -10.90 -13.46
N LEU A 80 2.05 -10.62 -13.72
CA LEU A 80 2.68 -9.35 -13.38
C LEU A 80 2.79 -8.44 -14.59
N THR A 81 2.41 -7.19 -14.39
CA THR A 81 2.67 -6.06 -15.27
C THR A 81 3.58 -5.08 -14.51
N TYR A 82 4.42 -4.34 -15.23
CA TYR A 82 5.37 -3.42 -14.63
C TYR A 82 5.18 -2.02 -15.18
N ARG A 83 5.32 -1.00 -14.32
CA ARG A 83 5.26 0.40 -14.68
C ARG A 83 6.37 1.18 -13.97
N VAL A 84 6.96 2.12 -14.69
CA VAL A 84 8.00 3.00 -14.13
C VAL A 84 7.38 4.30 -13.64
N GLN A 85 7.75 4.70 -12.43
CA GLN A 85 7.56 6.05 -11.90
C GLN A 85 8.87 6.81 -12.10
N ASP A 86 8.86 7.81 -12.98
CA ASP A 86 10.06 8.55 -13.36
C ASP A 86 10.54 9.48 -12.23
N GLU A 87 9.61 10.04 -11.45
CA GLU A 87 9.88 10.96 -10.35
C GLU A 87 9.09 10.58 -9.09
N ALA A 88 9.71 10.77 -7.93
CA ALA A 88 9.08 10.47 -6.63
C ALA A 88 8.10 11.59 -6.23
N GLY A 89 6.92 11.64 -6.82
CA GLY A 89 5.89 12.65 -6.59
C GLY A 89 4.78 12.23 -5.64
N GLY A 90 5.02 11.24 -4.76
CA GLY A 90 4.07 10.77 -3.75
C GLY A 90 3.32 9.49 -4.14
N ILE A 91 2.59 8.94 -3.16
CA ILE A 91 1.86 7.67 -3.30
C ILE A 91 0.72 7.80 -4.32
N ALA A 92 -0.04 8.90 -4.28
CA ALA A 92 -1.14 9.11 -5.22
C ALA A 92 -0.64 9.29 -6.66
N GLN A 93 0.54 9.93 -6.87
CA GLN A 93 1.15 10.02 -8.18
C GLN A 93 1.55 8.63 -8.71
N ALA A 94 2.15 7.79 -7.87
CA ALA A 94 2.49 6.41 -8.25
C ALA A 94 1.23 5.60 -8.59
N LEU A 95 0.15 5.77 -7.83
CA LEU A 95 -1.14 5.12 -8.09
C LEU A 95 -1.75 5.58 -9.41
N ALA A 96 -1.63 6.87 -9.78
CA ALA A 96 -2.13 7.40 -11.05
C ALA A 96 -1.58 6.63 -12.28
N LEU A 97 -0.37 6.09 -12.18
CA LEU A 97 0.23 5.29 -13.26
C LEU A 97 -0.51 3.97 -13.52
N ALA A 98 -1.36 3.53 -12.58
CA ALA A 98 -2.15 2.31 -12.70
C ALA A 98 -3.46 2.51 -13.50
N GLU A 99 -3.87 3.73 -13.85
CA GLU A 99 -5.18 4.03 -14.45
C GLU A 99 -5.49 3.15 -15.68
N ARG A 100 -4.53 3.07 -16.62
CA ARG A 100 -4.72 2.25 -17.84
C ARG A 100 -4.76 0.75 -17.55
N PHE A 101 -4.00 0.29 -16.56
CA PHE A 101 -4.00 -1.12 -16.15
C PHE A 101 -5.32 -1.47 -15.46
N ALA A 102 -5.77 -0.66 -14.52
CA ALA A 102 -7.02 -0.86 -13.81
C ALA A 102 -8.25 -0.79 -14.74
N ASN A 103 -8.20 0.07 -15.77
CA ASN A 103 -9.24 0.19 -16.79
C ASN A 103 -10.66 0.29 -16.20
N GLY A 104 -10.82 1.14 -15.17
CA GLY A 104 -12.09 1.33 -14.45
C GLY A 104 -12.46 0.21 -13.47
N GLN A 105 -11.63 -0.82 -13.32
CA GLN A 105 -11.86 -1.89 -12.34
C GLN A 105 -11.52 -1.42 -10.92
N PRO A 106 -12.18 -1.98 -9.90
CA PRO A 106 -11.78 -1.81 -8.51
C PRO A 106 -10.40 -2.42 -8.27
N MET A 107 -9.66 -1.90 -7.31
CA MET A 107 -8.29 -2.32 -7.05
C MET A 107 -7.97 -2.45 -5.57
N CYS A 108 -7.04 -3.37 -5.25
CA CYS A 108 -6.37 -3.45 -3.96
C CYS A 108 -4.93 -2.96 -4.14
N VAL A 109 -4.55 -1.94 -3.39
CA VAL A 109 -3.24 -1.28 -3.43
C VAL A 109 -2.48 -1.62 -2.15
N ILE A 110 -1.24 -2.11 -2.28
CA ILE A 110 -0.35 -2.36 -1.15
C ILE A 110 0.99 -1.66 -1.42
N LEU A 111 1.47 -0.91 -0.42
CA LEU A 111 2.82 -0.36 -0.47
C LEU A 111 3.83 -1.48 -0.29
N GLY A 112 4.86 -1.50 -1.12
CA GLY A 112 5.82 -2.60 -1.22
C GLY A 112 6.68 -2.85 0.03
N ASP A 113 6.69 -1.90 0.97
CA ASP A 113 7.40 -1.98 2.25
C ASP A 113 6.50 -2.32 3.44
N ASN A 114 5.24 -2.63 3.22
CA ASN A 114 4.31 -2.99 4.28
C ASN A 114 4.35 -4.50 4.56
N ILE A 115 4.73 -4.83 5.79
CA ILE A 115 4.86 -6.20 6.31
C ILE A 115 3.83 -6.37 7.43
N PHE A 116 2.95 -7.35 7.29
CA PHE A 116 1.86 -7.56 8.26
C PHE A 116 1.44 -9.03 8.35
N GLU A 117 0.88 -9.41 9.50
CA GLU A 117 0.51 -10.79 9.82
C GLU A 117 -0.79 -11.21 9.15
N ASP A 118 -1.84 -10.42 9.32
CA ASP A 118 -3.20 -10.77 8.96
C ASP A 118 -3.37 -11.02 7.44
N SER A 119 -4.34 -11.89 7.08
CA SER A 119 -4.87 -11.95 5.71
C SER A 119 -5.66 -10.68 5.39
N ILE A 120 -5.71 -10.32 4.11
CA ILE A 120 -6.54 -9.20 3.61
C ILE A 120 -7.91 -9.67 3.08
N GLU A 121 -8.24 -10.95 3.16
CA GLU A 121 -9.50 -11.51 2.63
C GLU A 121 -10.74 -10.84 3.22
N GLY A 122 -10.71 -10.54 4.55
CA GLY A 122 -11.79 -9.83 5.22
C GLY A 122 -12.03 -8.45 4.62
N MET A 123 -10.95 -7.66 4.43
CA MET A 123 -11.01 -6.35 3.78
C MET A 123 -11.53 -6.43 2.36
N ILE A 124 -11.08 -7.42 1.57
CA ILE A 124 -11.55 -7.65 0.20
C ILE A 124 -13.04 -7.99 0.19
N THR A 125 -13.51 -8.80 1.15
CA THR A 125 -14.92 -9.14 1.30
C THR A 125 -15.76 -7.90 1.62
N ASP A 126 -15.34 -7.09 2.60
CA ASP A 126 -16.03 -5.84 2.97
C ASP A 126 -16.10 -4.87 1.79
N PHE A 127 -15.00 -4.69 1.08
CA PHE A 127 -14.93 -3.86 -0.12
C PHE A 127 -15.83 -4.38 -1.25
N THR A 128 -15.88 -5.70 -1.45
CA THR A 128 -16.73 -6.31 -2.50
C THR A 128 -18.23 -6.16 -2.20
N ASN A 129 -18.60 -6.12 -0.91
CA ASN A 129 -19.98 -5.90 -0.48
C ASN A 129 -20.44 -4.45 -0.68
N ASP A 130 -19.53 -3.47 -0.69
CA ASP A 130 -19.82 -2.05 -0.94
C ASP A 130 -18.75 -1.46 -1.88
N PRO A 131 -18.74 -1.85 -3.16
CA PRO A 131 -17.65 -1.55 -4.10
C PRO A 131 -17.56 -0.08 -4.53
N ASP A 132 -18.55 0.74 -4.16
CA ASP A 132 -18.54 2.17 -4.39
C ASP A 132 -17.80 2.94 -3.28
N LYS A 133 -17.45 2.29 -2.16
CA LYS A 133 -16.67 2.88 -1.08
C LYS A 133 -15.21 2.47 -1.17
N ALA A 134 -14.30 3.40 -0.94
CA ALA A 134 -12.92 3.06 -0.62
C ALA A 134 -12.85 2.37 0.74
N HIS A 135 -11.86 1.49 0.95
CA HIS A 135 -11.63 0.80 2.21
C HIS A 135 -10.15 0.84 2.58
N ILE A 136 -9.84 1.16 3.82
CA ILE A 136 -8.46 1.26 4.30
C ILE A 136 -8.22 0.40 5.55
N MET A 137 -6.95 0.02 5.75
CA MET A 137 -6.53 -0.71 6.95
C MET A 137 -5.88 0.25 7.94
N LEU A 138 -6.28 0.14 9.20
CA LEU A 138 -5.71 0.89 10.31
C LEU A 138 -4.92 -0.03 11.24
N LYS A 139 -3.90 0.54 11.88
CA LYS A 139 -3.17 -0.11 12.98
C LYS A 139 -2.96 0.89 14.11
N GLU A 140 -3.22 0.46 15.33
CA GLU A 140 -2.82 1.21 16.52
C GLU A 140 -1.31 1.08 16.71
N VAL A 141 -0.62 2.22 16.79
CA VAL A 141 0.85 2.32 16.89
C VAL A 141 1.24 3.34 17.95
N ALA A 142 2.46 3.20 18.48
CA ALA A 142 2.99 4.13 19.49
C ALA A 142 3.60 5.41 18.88
N ASP A 143 4.00 5.37 17.60
CA ASP A 143 4.72 6.41 16.86
C ASP A 143 3.86 6.95 15.70
N ALA A 144 2.60 7.28 16.00
CA ALA A 144 1.59 7.64 15.00
C ALA A 144 1.97 8.90 14.18
N GLU A 145 2.78 9.81 14.72
CA GLU A 145 3.28 11.02 14.04
C GLU A 145 4.05 10.75 12.75
N ARG A 146 4.46 9.50 12.52
CA ARG A 146 5.16 9.09 11.29
C ARG A 146 4.23 8.86 10.10
N PHE A 147 2.94 8.73 10.34
CA PHE A 147 1.93 8.21 9.40
C PHE A 147 0.78 9.18 9.18
N GLY A 148 -0.08 8.90 8.22
CA GLY A 148 -1.42 9.46 8.21
C GLY A 148 -2.19 8.94 9.42
N VAL A 149 -2.79 9.83 10.21
CA VAL A 149 -3.49 9.49 11.45
C VAL A 149 -4.99 9.66 11.28
N ALA A 150 -5.75 8.59 11.53
CA ALA A 150 -7.20 8.60 11.41
C ALA A 150 -7.86 9.13 12.69
N VAL A 151 -8.78 10.09 12.54
CA VAL A 151 -9.70 10.55 13.58
C VAL A 151 -11.01 9.81 13.42
N ILE A 152 -11.38 9.02 14.43
CA ILE A 152 -12.56 8.15 14.39
C ILE A 152 -13.64 8.70 15.32
N SER A 153 -14.87 8.73 14.85
CA SER A 153 -16.06 9.08 15.65
C SER A 153 -17.13 8.02 15.40
N GLY A 154 -17.43 7.21 16.43
CA GLY A 154 -18.30 6.05 16.29
C GLY A 154 -17.67 5.01 15.35
N ASP A 155 -18.38 4.67 14.28
CA ASP A 155 -17.99 3.72 13.24
C ASP A 155 -17.49 4.39 11.94
N GLN A 156 -17.14 5.68 12.02
CA GLN A 156 -16.71 6.46 10.86
C GLN A 156 -15.39 7.17 11.10
N ILE A 157 -14.55 7.24 10.06
CA ILE A 157 -13.41 8.15 10.03
C ILE A 157 -13.92 9.54 9.61
N THR A 158 -13.63 10.55 10.42
CA THR A 158 -14.04 11.95 10.14
C THR A 158 -12.95 12.75 9.45
N GLN A 159 -11.70 12.36 9.62
CA GLN A 159 -10.54 13.03 9.02
C GLN A 159 -9.31 12.12 9.07
N ILE A 160 -8.39 12.27 8.13
CA ILE A 160 -7.03 11.74 8.20
C ILE A 160 -6.07 12.93 8.12
N ILE A 161 -5.11 12.99 9.05
CA ILE A 161 -4.10 14.05 9.14
C ILE A 161 -2.74 13.45 8.80
N GLU A 162 -2.08 13.98 7.77
CA GLU A 162 -0.78 13.49 7.33
C GLU A 162 0.33 13.92 8.28
N LYS A 163 0.98 12.97 8.92
CA LYS A 163 2.15 13.14 9.81
C LYS A 163 2.02 14.32 10.78
N PRO A 164 0.97 14.33 11.61
CA PRO A 164 0.77 15.41 12.59
C PRO A 164 1.89 15.42 13.63
N MET A 165 2.39 16.61 14.01
CA MET A 165 3.38 16.72 15.09
C MET A 165 2.82 16.26 16.44
N GLU A 166 1.52 16.46 16.66
CA GLU A 166 0.76 16.01 17.82
C GLU A 166 -0.40 15.15 17.32
N PRO A 167 -0.27 13.81 17.28
CA PRO A 167 -1.31 12.93 16.79
C PRO A 167 -2.57 12.98 17.67
N PRO A 168 -3.77 13.22 17.10
CA PRO A 168 -5.00 13.21 17.88
C PRO A 168 -5.42 11.81 18.33
N THR A 169 -4.93 10.77 17.67
CA THR A 169 -5.16 9.35 17.97
C THR A 169 -3.90 8.54 17.67
N ASN A 170 -3.89 7.26 18.06
CA ASN A 170 -2.82 6.32 17.72
C ASN A 170 -3.14 5.44 16.50
N PHE A 171 -4.20 5.72 15.76
CA PHE A 171 -4.62 4.93 14.61
C PHE A 171 -3.91 5.39 13.34
N ALA A 172 -2.80 4.73 13.01
CA ALA A 172 -2.10 4.92 11.75
C ALA A 172 -2.87 4.32 10.58
N VAL A 173 -2.99 5.09 9.50
CA VAL A 173 -3.39 4.57 8.19
C VAL A 173 -2.21 3.80 7.62
N THR A 174 -2.42 2.50 7.40
CA THR A 174 -1.38 1.63 6.85
C THR A 174 -1.29 1.77 5.33
N GLY A 175 -0.29 1.14 4.72
CA GLY A 175 -0.12 1.17 3.26
C GLY A 175 -0.97 0.15 2.52
N ILE A 176 -2.19 -0.14 2.98
CA ILE A 176 -3.12 -1.08 2.34
C ILE A 176 -4.46 -0.41 2.11
N TYR A 177 -4.89 -0.36 0.85
CA TYR A 177 -6.08 0.35 0.42
C TYR A 177 -6.86 -0.46 -0.61
N CYS A 178 -8.19 -0.39 -0.59
CA CYS A 178 -9.04 -0.76 -1.70
C CYS A 178 -9.75 0.47 -2.25
N TYR A 179 -9.70 0.66 -3.56
CA TYR A 179 -10.32 1.80 -4.22
C TYR A 179 -11.24 1.37 -5.35
N PRO A 180 -12.41 2.03 -5.50
CA PRO A 180 -13.18 1.97 -6.74
C PRO A 180 -12.41 2.58 -7.90
N GLY A 181 -12.87 2.31 -9.13
CA GLY A 181 -12.20 2.82 -10.34
C GLY A 181 -12.22 4.35 -10.50
N ASP A 182 -13.09 5.06 -9.78
CA ASP A 182 -13.19 6.54 -9.79
C ASP A 182 -12.07 7.25 -9.02
N VAL A 183 -11.21 6.51 -8.32
CA VAL A 183 -10.05 7.07 -7.58
C VAL A 183 -9.15 7.92 -8.48
N PHE A 184 -9.04 7.57 -9.76
CA PHE A 184 -8.20 8.32 -10.69
C PHE A 184 -8.73 9.72 -10.99
N ASP A 185 -10.04 9.92 -10.97
CA ASP A 185 -10.64 11.25 -11.13
C ASP A 185 -10.38 12.13 -9.90
N ILE A 186 -10.38 11.54 -8.70
CA ILE A 186 -9.96 12.21 -7.49
C ILE A 186 -8.49 12.64 -7.59
N ILE A 187 -7.60 11.71 -7.97
CA ILE A 187 -6.16 11.98 -8.07
C ILE A 187 -5.87 13.12 -9.07
N LYS A 188 -6.55 13.17 -10.22
CA LYS A 188 -6.40 14.25 -11.22
C LYS A 188 -6.76 15.64 -10.65
N GLY A 189 -7.62 15.69 -9.65
CA GLY A 189 -8.04 16.94 -8.96
C GLY A 189 -7.10 17.39 -7.84
N LEU A 190 -6.15 16.55 -7.40
CA LEU A 190 -5.25 16.87 -6.30
C LEU A 190 -4.24 17.94 -6.65
N LYS A 191 -3.78 18.65 -5.62
CA LYS A 191 -2.66 19.58 -5.68
C LYS A 191 -1.51 19.03 -4.86
N PRO A 192 -0.25 19.24 -5.28
CA PRO A 192 0.90 18.85 -4.49
C PRO A 192 0.88 19.50 -3.10
N SER A 193 1.25 18.72 -2.09
CA SER A 193 1.43 19.19 -0.71
C SER A 193 2.66 20.10 -0.57
N ALA A 194 2.89 20.63 0.65
CA ALA A 194 4.10 21.38 0.97
C ALA A 194 5.40 20.56 0.76
N ARG A 195 5.29 19.23 0.67
CA ARG A 195 6.39 18.31 0.34
C ARG A 195 6.58 18.09 -1.16
N ASN A 196 5.79 18.77 -1.98
CA ASN A 196 5.72 18.57 -3.43
C ASN A 196 5.30 17.14 -3.82
N GLU A 197 4.44 16.52 -3.01
CA GLU A 197 3.92 15.17 -3.22
C GLU A 197 2.38 15.20 -3.38
N LEU A 198 1.85 14.33 -4.24
CA LEU A 198 0.41 14.01 -4.25
C LEU A 198 0.16 12.96 -3.16
N GLU A 199 -0.51 13.41 -2.08
CA GLU A 199 -0.69 12.61 -0.88
C GLU A 199 -1.85 11.64 -1.02
N ILE A 200 -1.64 10.39 -0.59
CA ILE A 200 -2.73 9.41 -0.50
C ILE A 200 -3.74 9.80 0.59
N THR A 201 -3.30 10.55 1.59
CA THR A 201 -4.16 11.13 2.63
C THR A 201 -5.22 12.03 2.04
N ASP A 202 -4.91 12.83 1.02
CA ASP A 202 -5.89 13.71 0.35
C ASP A 202 -6.90 12.91 -0.46
N VAL A 203 -6.48 11.79 -1.09
CA VAL A 203 -7.40 10.85 -1.75
C VAL A 203 -8.40 10.29 -0.74
N ASN A 204 -7.92 9.80 0.41
CA ASN A 204 -8.77 9.25 1.45
C ASN A 204 -9.73 10.30 2.03
N ASN A 205 -9.25 11.54 2.27
CA ASN A 205 -10.09 12.64 2.74
C ASN A 205 -11.16 13.04 1.71
N ALA A 206 -10.89 12.93 0.42
CA ALA A 206 -11.91 13.13 -0.61
C ALA A 206 -13.06 12.10 -0.51
N TYR A 207 -12.75 10.83 -0.24
CA TYR A 207 -13.76 9.81 0.03
C TYR A 207 -14.51 10.06 1.35
N ILE A 208 -13.83 10.53 2.40
CA ILE A 208 -14.46 10.92 3.69
C ILE A 208 -15.49 12.01 3.44
N ALA A 209 -15.13 13.05 2.68
CA ALA A 209 -16.00 14.22 2.42
C ALA A 209 -17.36 13.85 1.80
N VAL A 210 -17.42 12.71 1.11
CA VAL A 210 -18.65 12.18 0.48
C VAL A 210 -19.19 10.92 1.19
N SER A 211 -18.71 10.63 2.41
CA SER A 211 -19.10 9.47 3.24
C SER A 211 -18.90 8.12 2.53
N ARG A 212 -17.85 8.00 1.72
CA ARG A 212 -17.50 6.81 0.94
C ARG A 212 -16.16 6.20 1.36
N LEU A 213 -15.80 6.25 2.66
CA LEU A 213 -14.62 5.59 3.20
C LEU A 213 -15.02 4.61 4.31
N GLY A 214 -14.70 3.33 4.12
CA GLY A 214 -14.75 2.29 5.13
C GLY A 214 -13.36 1.98 5.69
N PHE A 215 -13.30 1.27 6.81
CA PHE A 215 -12.02 0.86 7.39
C PHE A 215 -12.14 -0.44 8.18
N SER A 216 -11.00 -1.12 8.31
CA SER A 216 -10.83 -2.27 9.19
C SER A 216 -9.53 -2.12 9.99
N HIS A 217 -9.35 -2.91 11.04
CA HIS A 217 -8.15 -2.89 11.89
C HIS A 217 -7.34 -4.16 11.73
N PHE A 218 -6.01 -4.03 11.63
CA PHE A 218 -5.11 -5.15 11.83
C PHE A 218 -5.15 -5.62 13.28
N LYS A 219 -5.34 -6.92 13.49
CA LYS A 219 -5.23 -7.59 14.79
C LYS A 219 -3.78 -7.98 15.08
N GLY A 220 -3.12 -8.60 14.09
CA GLY A 220 -1.73 -8.99 14.13
C GLY A 220 -0.75 -7.81 14.00
N TYR A 221 0.51 -8.10 13.81
CA TYR A 221 1.52 -7.05 13.65
C TYR A 221 1.43 -6.36 12.29
N TRP A 222 1.96 -5.15 12.24
CA TRP A 222 2.22 -4.37 11.03
C TRP A 222 3.51 -3.54 11.20
N SER A 223 4.28 -3.38 10.11
CA SER A 223 5.46 -2.53 10.05
C SER A 223 5.64 -1.99 8.63
N ASP A 224 6.15 -0.75 8.53
CA ASP A 224 6.44 -0.07 7.27
C ASP A 224 7.82 -0.38 6.68
N ALA A 225 8.67 -1.14 7.32
CA ALA A 225 10.04 -1.54 6.92
C ALA A 225 10.85 -0.47 6.13
N GLY A 226 10.54 0.81 6.29
CA GLY A 226 11.10 1.92 5.51
C GLY A 226 12.35 2.58 6.12
N THR A 227 12.76 2.18 7.33
CA THR A 227 13.93 2.66 8.07
C THR A 227 14.69 1.50 8.68
N PHE A 228 15.96 1.67 9.09
CA PHE A 228 16.71 0.60 9.75
C PHE A 228 16.00 0.04 11.01
N PRO A 229 15.45 0.88 11.91
CA PRO A 229 14.70 0.35 13.05
C PRO A 229 13.45 -0.42 12.64
N SER A 230 12.64 0.07 11.70
CA SER A 230 11.43 -0.62 11.26
C SER A 230 11.74 -1.87 10.41
N LEU A 231 12.86 -1.89 9.66
CA LEU A 231 13.37 -3.07 8.96
C LEU A 231 13.78 -4.18 9.96
N ALA A 232 14.54 -3.82 11.00
CA ALA A 232 14.91 -4.75 12.06
C ALA A 232 13.67 -5.29 12.78
N LYS A 233 12.70 -4.42 13.09
CA LYS A 233 11.44 -4.81 13.71
C LYS A 233 10.62 -5.76 12.82
N ALA A 234 10.52 -5.49 11.51
CA ALA A 234 9.84 -6.38 10.56
C ALA A 234 10.49 -7.78 10.54
N ASN A 235 11.84 -7.86 10.53
CA ASN A 235 12.56 -9.14 10.62
C ASN A 235 12.24 -9.90 11.90
N GLU A 236 12.22 -9.24 13.05
CA GLU A 236 11.83 -9.84 14.32
C GLU A 236 10.39 -10.39 14.27
N LEU A 237 9.45 -9.57 13.79
CA LEU A 237 8.03 -9.92 13.76
C LEU A 237 7.75 -11.15 12.87
N VAL A 238 8.30 -11.22 11.66
CA VAL A 238 8.09 -12.39 10.79
C VAL A 238 8.78 -13.66 11.29
N THR A 239 9.81 -13.52 12.13
CA THR A 239 10.47 -14.66 12.77
C THR A 239 9.64 -15.21 13.94
N LEU A 240 8.96 -14.33 14.68
CA LEU A 240 8.12 -14.70 15.81
C LEU A 240 6.76 -15.26 15.39
N SER A 241 6.18 -14.70 14.34
CA SER A 241 4.88 -15.12 13.80
C SER A 241 4.87 -15.02 12.28
N ALA A 242 4.66 -16.14 11.60
CA ALA A 242 4.64 -16.16 10.15
C ALA A 242 3.41 -15.43 9.60
N PRO A 243 3.56 -14.60 8.54
CA PRO A 243 2.42 -13.93 7.91
C PRO A 243 1.41 -14.93 7.32
N HIS A 244 0.13 -14.62 7.43
CA HIS A 244 -0.95 -15.37 6.79
C HIS A 244 -1.12 -14.85 5.35
N PHE A 245 -0.80 -15.69 4.38
CA PHE A 245 -0.89 -15.39 2.95
C PHE A 245 -2.17 -15.91 2.33
#